data_a5418b2736c242d0ff988f006f1bee32
#
_entry.id   a5418b2736c242d0ff988f006f1bee32
#
_cell.length_a   1.000
_cell.length_b   1.000
_cell.length_c   1.000
_cell.angle_alpha   90.00
_cell.angle_beta   90.00
_cell.angle_gamma   90.00
#
_symmetry.space_group_name_H-M   'P 1'
#
loop_
_entity.id
_entity.type
_entity.pdbx_description
1 polymer ?
#
loop_
_entity_poly.entity_id
_entity_poly.type
_entity_poly.pdbx_seq_one_letter_code
_entity_poly.pdbx_strand_id
1 'polypeptide(L)'
;LANQHLGARPVTAVLYTHSHADHYGGILGVTTREDVEAGNVRILAPEGFLREAVSENLLAGPVMNRRALYQFGILLPKGPLGHVDCGLGKTIPLAQGDLIGPTEEISHTGTELDIDGVRVVFQSTPGTEAPAEMNFLFPDHGALCIAENCTHTLHNALPFRGAQVRDTLVWSKYIQEALDIFGDRMDLVFSTHNWPRFGRDDAVKYLELQRDLYRWVHDQTLRRMNHGETQREIAEDLVLPDCFARHGHTRGYYGTIHHNAKAVYQRYIGWYDGNPANLNPHTPEASGKRYVAAMGGADAVVKQAHDAFTKGDYRWVTELLNHVVFAEPEHEGARLLQA
;
A
#
# COMPACT_ATOMS: atom_id res chain seq x y z
N LEU A 1 16.82 -21.79 0.84
CA LEU A 1 16.18 -22.24 -0.42
C LEU A 1 17.07 -21.96 -1.62
N ALA A 2 17.48 -20.69 -1.91
CA ALA A 2 18.30 -20.38 -3.09
C ALA A 2 19.57 -21.25 -3.15
N ASN A 3 20.37 -21.27 -2.09
CA ASN A 3 21.58 -22.08 -2.00
C ASN A 3 21.33 -23.58 -2.14
N GLN A 4 20.17 -24.04 -1.68
CA GLN A 4 19.77 -25.45 -1.75
C GLN A 4 19.41 -25.89 -3.17
N HIS A 5 18.80 -25.01 -3.97
CA HIS A 5 18.33 -25.33 -5.32
C HIS A 5 19.26 -24.86 -6.43
N LEU A 6 19.99 -23.77 -6.20
CA LEU A 6 20.85 -23.12 -7.20
C LEU A 6 22.34 -23.28 -6.92
N GLY A 7 22.72 -23.94 -5.80
CA GLY A 7 24.08 -24.02 -5.30
C GLY A 7 24.50 -22.76 -4.54
N ALA A 8 25.42 -22.92 -3.60
CA ALA A 8 25.96 -21.81 -2.85
C ALA A 8 26.84 -20.94 -3.77
N ARG A 9 26.47 -19.66 -3.90
CA ARG A 9 27.23 -18.65 -4.64
C ARG A 9 27.40 -17.41 -3.76
N PRO A 10 28.51 -16.67 -3.90
CA PRO A 10 28.66 -15.40 -3.22
C PRO A 10 27.58 -14.42 -3.71
N VAL A 11 27.08 -13.58 -2.81
CA VAL A 11 26.27 -12.41 -3.16
C VAL A 11 27.26 -11.29 -3.49
N THR A 12 27.16 -10.71 -4.67
CA THR A 12 28.03 -9.63 -5.16
C THR A 12 27.33 -8.28 -5.17
N ALA A 13 25.99 -8.31 -5.28
CA ALA A 13 25.18 -7.10 -5.18
C ALA A 13 23.77 -7.38 -4.63
N VAL A 14 23.18 -6.37 -4.02
CA VAL A 14 21.77 -6.31 -3.61
C VAL A 14 21.14 -5.05 -4.19
N LEU A 15 19.95 -5.20 -4.77
CA LEU A 15 19.17 -4.08 -5.31
C LEU A 15 17.95 -3.87 -4.40
N TYR A 16 17.91 -2.76 -3.67
CA TYR A 16 16.71 -2.32 -2.97
C TYR A 16 15.79 -1.63 -3.95
N THR A 17 14.59 -2.15 -4.12
CA THR A 17 13.60 -1.57 -5.04
C THR A 17 13.04 -0.26 -4.52
N HIS A 18 12.75 -0.19 -3.22
CA HIS A 18 12.16 0.98 -2.56
C HIS A 18 12.33 0.97 -1.04
N SER A 19 11.90 2.04 -0.38
CA SER A 19 12.20 2.36 1.01
C SER A 19 11.30 1.71 2.06
N HIS A 20 10.42 0.76 1.72
CA HIS A 20 9.61 0.04 2.71
C HIS A 20 10.36 -1.12 3.36
N ALA A 21 10.09 -1.34 4.64
CA ALA A 21 10.88 -2.23 5.49
C ALA A 21 10.84 -3.71 5.09
N ASP A 22 9.76 -4.17 4.48
CA ASP A 22 9.60 -5.55 4.00
C ASP A 22 10.43 -5.85 2.74
N HIS A 23 11.02 -4.82 2.10
CA HIS A 23 11.86 -4.96 0.91
C HIS A 23 13.36 -4.81 1.17
N TYR A 24 13.75 -4.39 2.38
CA TYR A 24 15.17 -4.34 2.77
C TYR A 24 15.46 -5.04 4.10
N GLY A 25 14.44 -5.21 4.95
CA GLY A 25 14.62 -5.67 6.33
C GLY A 25 15.22 -7.04 6.50
N GLY A 26 15.23 -7.86 5.44
CA GLY A 26 15.86 -9.18 5.42
C GLY A 26 17.34 -9.20 5.01
N ILE A 27 18.02 -8.07 4.91
CA ILE A 27 19.36 -7.93 4.34
C ILE A 27 20.41 -8.82 5.01
N LEU A 28 20.37 -8.97 6.34
CA LEU A 28 21.31 -9.83 7.07
C LEU A 28 21.10 -11.34 6.81
N GLY A 29 20.00 -11.73 6.15
CA GLY A 29 19.81 -13.08 5.66
C GLY A 29 20.51 -13.36 4.31
N VAL A 30 21.06 -12.31 3.68
CA VAL A 30 21.65 -12.37 2.34
C VAL A 30 23.14 -12.02 2.36
N THR A 31 23.54 -11.05 3.17
CA THR A 31 24.92 -10.57 3.32
C THR A 31 25.21 -10.11 4.74
N THR A 32 26.46 -9.73 5.02
CA THR A 32 26.89 -9.17 6.32
C THR A 32 27.30 -7.71 6.18
N ARG A 33 27.35 -6.97 7.29
CA ARG A 33 27.87 -5.58 7.33
C ARG A 33 29.33 -5.55 6.92
N GLU A 34 30.09 -6.52 7.40
CA GLU A 34 31.53 -6.67 7.13
C GLU A 34 31.81 -6.87 5.63
N ASP A 35 31.00 -7.66 4.93
CA ASP A 35 31.16 -7.87 3.49
C ASP A 35 30.85 -6.59 2.70
N VAL A 36 29.85 -5.81 3.11
CA VAL A 36 29.53 -4.53 2.49
C VAL A 36 30.62 -3.50 2.76
N GLU A 37 31.08 -3.38 4.00
CA GLU A 37 32.17 -2.46 4.39
C GLU A 37 33.51 -2.81 3.72
N ALA A 38 33.77 -4.09 3.50
CA ALA A 38 34.95 -4.56 2.76
C ALA A 38 34.85 -4.36 1.24
N GLY A 39 33.68 -3.92 0.72
CA GLY A 39 33.44 -3.75 -0.71
C GLY A 39 33.18 -5.06 -1.48
N ASN A 40 32.98 -6.18 -0.79
CA ASN A 40 32.66 -7.46 -1.40
C ASN A 40 31.24 -7.49 -1.96
N VAL A 41 30.30 -6.70 -1.37
CA VAL A 41 28.91 -6.62 -1.77
C VAL A 41 28.50 -5.18 -1.99
N ARG A 42 27.99 -4.87 -3.17
CA ARG A 42 27.39 -3.56 -3.49
C ARG A 42 25.91 -3.56 -3.07
N ILE A 43 25.44 -2.46 -2.49
CA ILE A 43 24.01 -2.24 -2.25
C ILE A 43 23.57 -1.03 -3.08
N LEU A 44 22.73 -1.28 -4.08
CA LEU A 44 22.18 -0.25 -4.94
C LEU A 44 20.73 0.05 -4.51
N ALA A 45 20.38 1.33 -4.43
CA ALA A 45 19.06 1.77 -4.02
C ALA A 45 18.62 3.02 -4.80
N PRO A 46 17.32 3.35 -4.86
CA PRO A 46 16.88 4.62 -5.42
C PRO A 46 17.39 5.80 -4.58
N GLU A 47 17.61 6.93 -5.23
CA GLU A 47 18.06 8.17 -4.57
C GLU A 47 17.15 8.52 -3.38
N GLY A 48 17.77 8.89 -2.25
CA GLY A 48 17.07 9.23 -1.02
C GLY A 48 16.53 8.05 -0.21
N PHE A 49 16.83 6.82 -0.61
CA PHE A 49 16.35 5.60 0.02
C PHE A 49 16.56 5.61 1.55
N LEU A 50 17.78 5.88 2.01
CA LEU A 50 18.09 5.82 3.44
C LEU A 50 17.28 6.84 4.24
N ARG A 51 17.14 8.05 3.72
CA ARG A 51 16.36 9.12 4.35
C ARG A 51 14.89 8.70 4.51
N GLU A 52 14.29 8.16 3.46
CA GLU A 52 12.89 7.78 3.46
C GLU A 52 12.62 6.54 4.33
N ALA A 53 13.49 5.53 4.27
CA ALA A 53 13.41 4.34 5.11
C ALA A 53 13.49 4.69 6.61
N VAL A 54 14.43 5.60 6.97
CA VAL A 54 14.59 6.06 8.36
C VAL A 54 13.41 6.94 8.78
N SER A 55 12.98 7.88 7.94
CA SER A 55 11.88 8.80 8.23
C SER A 55 10.59 8.06 8.54
N GLU A 56 10.19 7.12 7.71
CA GLU A 56 8.95 6.36 7.90
C GLU A 56 9.00 5.52 9.18
N ASN A 57 10.10 4.82 9.43
CA ASN A 57 10.19 3.86 10.53
C ASN A 57 10.53 4.49 11.89
N LEU A 58 11.16 5.66 11.93
CA LEU A 58 11.49 6.35 13.17
C LEU A 58 10.44 7.37 13.58
N LEU A 59 10.05 8.29 12.69
CA LEU A 59 9.20 9.42 13.07
C LEU A 59 7.78 8.98 13.43
N ALA A 60 7.16 8.14 12.61
CA ALA A 60 5.80 7.65 12.83
C ALA A 60 5.74 6.13 13.08
N GLY A 61 6.86 5.44 13.12
CA GLY A 61 6.98 3.99 13.26
C GLY A 61 6.13 3.39 14.39
N PRO A 62 6.19 3.90 15.64
CA PRO A 62 5.42 3.33 16.74
C PRO A 62 3.90 3.35 16.54
N VAL A 63 3.35 4.40 15.93
CA VAL A 63 1.92 4.46 15.63
C VAL A 63 1.57 3.63 14.40
N MET A 64 2.42 3.63 13.38
CA MET A 64 2.23 2.81 12.18
C MET A 64 2.25 1.32 12.52
N ASN A 65 3.18 0.87 13.36
CA ASN A 65 3.27 -0.53 13.81
C ASN A 65 2.01 -0.98 14.54
N ARG A 66 1.46 -0.15 15.44
CA ARG A 66 0.19 -0.46 16.10
C ARG A 66 -0.97 -0.59 15.10
N ARG A 67 -1.04 0.30 14.11
CA ARG A 67 -2.09 0.28 13.08
C ARG A 67 -1.90 -0.85 12.08
N ALA A 68 -0.67 -1.26 11.80
CA ALA A 68 -0.35 -2.41 10.96
C ALA A 68 -0.96 -3.73 11.46
N LEU A 69 -1.08 -3.90 12.79
CA LEU A 69 -1.76 -5.07 13.39
C LEU A 69 -3.18 -5.23 12.85
N TYR A 70 -3.89 -4.12 12.67
CA TYR A 70 -5.26 -4.09 12.15
C TYR A 70 -5.28 -4.16 10.63
N GLN A 71 -4.42 -3.41 9.95
CA GLN A 71 -4.35 -3.42 8.48
C GLN A 71 -4.12 -4.82 7.92
N PHE A 72 -3.20 -5.57 8.52
CA PHE A 72 -2.82 -6.89 8.06
C PHE A 72 -3.57 -8.03 8.77
N GLY A 73 -4.40 -7.72 9.76
CA GLY A 73 -5.22 -8.71 10.47
C GLY A 73 -4.42 -9.78 11.21
N ILE A 74 -3.18 -9.51 11.60
CA ILE A 74 -2.25 -10.51 12.16
C ILE A 74 -2.66 -11.03 13.53
N LEU A 75 -3.57 -10.33 14.22
CA LEU A 75 -4.15 -10.77 15.50
C LEU A 75 -5.30 -11.77 15.34
N LEU A 76 -5.81 -11.93 14.14
CA LEU A 76 -6.89 -12.86 13.85
C LEU A 76 -6.34 -14.29 13.70
N PRO A 77 -7.07 -15.31 14.15
CA PRO A 77 -6.70 -16.69 13.89
C PRO A 77 -6.70 -16.97 12.40
N LYS A 78 -5.74 -17.77 11.94
CA LYS A 78 -5.69 -18.18 10.52
C LYS A 78 -6.85 -19.12 10.20
N GLY A 79 -7.61 -18.80 9.16
CA GLY A 79 -8.75 -19.59 8.72
C GLY A 79 -9.77 -18.79 7.91
N PRO A 80 -10.79 -19.46 7.38
CA PRO A 80 -11.79 -18.82 6.50
C PRO A 80 -12.60 -17.70 7.15
N LEU A 81 -12.74 -17.72 8.47
CA LEU A 81 -13.46 -16.71 9.26
C LEU A 81 -12.53 -15.72 9.98
N GLY A 82 -11.24 -15.76 9.68
CA GLY A 82 -10.24 -14.90 10.29
C GLY A 82 -9.24 -14.38 9.26
N HIS A 83 -7.94 -14.60 9.52
CA HIS A 83 -6.88 -14.16 8.64
C HIS A 83 -6.65 -15.16 7.50
N VAL A 84 -7.07 -14.80 6.29
CA VAL A 84 -6.87 -15.60 5.06
C VAL A 84 -5.63 -15.17 4.31
N ASP A 85 -5.46 -13.84 4.14
CA ASP A 85 -4.41 -13.22 3.32
C ASP A 85 -4.23 -11.75 3.72
N CYS A 86 -3.07 -11.17 3.47
CA CYS A 86 -2.79 -9.74 3.72
C CYS A 86 -3.13 -8.83 2.53
N GLY A 87 -3.57 -9.40 1.40
CA GLY A 87 -3.77 -8.66 0.15
C GLY A 87 -2.50 -8.53 -0.71
N LEU A 88 -1.32 -8.66 -0.11
CA LEU A 88 -0.01 -8.69 -0.77
C LEU A 88 0.75 -10.00 -0.55
N GLY A 89 0.13 -10.97 0.10
CA GLY A 89 0.71 -12.27 0.42
C GLY A 89 0.05 -12.89 1.64
N LYS A 90 0.46 -14.09 1.99
CA LYS A 90 -0.20 -14.92 3.02
C LYS A 90 -0.03 -14.38 4.44
N THR A 91 1.03 -13.65 4.72
CA THR A 91 1.31 -13.04 6.01
C THR A 91 2.47 -12.05 5.88
N ILE A 92 2.62 -11.16 6.85
CA ILE A 92 3.83 -10.34 6.97
C ILE A 92 4.84 -11.08 7.86
N PRO A 93 6.16 -10.89 7.64
CA PRO A 93 7.18 -11.42 8.54
C PRO A 93 7.09 -10.71 9.90
N LEU A 94 7.23 -11.49 10.99
CA LEU A 94 7.24 -10.95 12.36
C LEU A 94 8.66 -10.86 12.94
N ALA A 95 9.69 -11.11 12.12
CA ALA A 95 11.09 -10.98 12.52
C ALA A 95 11.50 -9.51 12.64
N GLN A 96 12.51 -9.26 13.46
CA GLN A 96 13.17 -7.95 13.50
C GLN A 96 13.85 -7.72 12.15
N GLY A 97 13.57 -6.59 11.53
CA GLY A 97 14.25 -6.16 10.32
C GLY A 97 15.56 -5.44 10.64
N ASP A 98 16.50 -5.51 9.70
CA ASP A 98 17.74 -4.76 9.73
C ASP A 98 17.89 -3.87 8.50
N LEU A 99 18.75 -2.86 8.60
CA LEU A 99 19.06 -1.96 7.50
C LEU A 99 20.57 -1.82 7.38
N ILE A 100 21.09 -2.11 6.19
CA ILE A 100 22.43 -1.66 5.77
C ILE A 100 22.21 -0.56 4.73
N GLY A 101 22.84 0.60 4.93
CA GLY A 101 22.72 1.72 3.99
C GLY A 101 23.24 1.35 2.61
N PRO A 102 22.67 1.94 1.53
CA PRO A 102 23.16 1.71 0.18
C PRO A 102 24.61 2.20 0.02
N THR A 103 25.38 1.47 -0.77
CA THR A 103 26.74 1.90 -1.19
C THR A 103 26.67 2.77 -2.43
N GLU A 104 25.58 2.72 -3.18
CA GLU A 104 25.36 3.46 -4.43
C GLU A 104 23.87 3.79 -4.59
N GLU A 105 23.58 5.04 -4.98
CA GLU A 105 22.22 5.49 -5.27
C GLU A 105 21.98 5.69 -6.75
N ILE A 106 20.82 5.28 -7.23
CA ILE A 106 20.35 5.44 -8.61
C ILE A 106 19.39 6.63 -8.65
N SER A 107 19.80 7.71 -9.32
CA SER A 107 19.06 8.98 -9.36
C SER A 107 18.38 9.27 -10.70
N HIS A 108 18.77 8.59 -11.78
CA HIS A 108 18.30 8.93 -13.12
C HIS A 108 17.74 7.73 -13.87
N THR A 109 16.58 7.93 -14.52
CA THR A 109 16.05 7.01 -15.52
C THR A 109 17.03 6.87 -16.68
N GLY A 110 17.26 5.63 -17.14
CA GLY A 110 18.20 5.30 -18.19
C GLY A 110 19.62 5.01 -17.70
N THR A 111 19.91 5.12 -16.40
CA THR A 111 21.18 4.63 -15.84
C THR A 111 21.33 3.15 -16.19
N GLU A 112 22.48 2.78 -16.75
CA GLU A 112 22.81 1.40 -17.11
C GLU A 112 24.12 1.00 -16.42
N LEU A 113 24.10 -0.14 -15.73
CA LEU A 113 25.24 -0.68 -15.02
C LEU A 113 25.45 -2.15 -15.39
N ASP A 114 26.72 -2.57 -15.40
CA ASP A 114 27.10 -3.96 -15.34
C ASP A 114 27.34 -4.34 -13.87
N ILE A 115 26.61 -5.35 -13.42
CA ILE A 115 26.66 -5.85 -12.05
C ILE A 115 27.04 -7.33 -12.10
N ASP A 116 28.31 -7.62 -11.88
CA ASP A 116 28.87 -8.98 -11.93
C ASP A 116 28.57 -9.71 -13.27
N GLY A 117 28.73 -8.97 -14.38
CA GLY A 117 28.45 -9.47 -15.73
C GLY A 117 26.96 -9.49 -16.11
N VAL A 118 26.09 -8.95 -15.27
CA VAL A 118 24.66 -8.79 -15.57
C VAL A 118 24.36 -7.34 -15.86
N ARG A 119 23.88 -7.06 -17.05
CA ARG A 119 23.47 -5.72 -17.46
C ARG A 119 22.11 -5.36 -16.85
N VAL A 120 22.01 -4.18 -16.25
CA VAL A 120 20.79 -3.68 -15.60
C VAL A 120 20.53 -2.24 -16.04
N VAL A 121 19.31 -1.94 -16.47
CA VAL A 121 18.87 -0.60 -16.86
C VAL A 121 17.79 -0.13 -15.88
N PHE A 122 18.01 1.03 -15.27
CA PHE A 122 17.17 1.54 -14.18
C PHE A 122 16.20 2.62 -14.66
N GLN A 123 15.02 2.66 -14.02
CA GLN A 123 14.07 3.75 -14.05
C GLN A 123 13.85 4.27 -12.64
N SER A 124 14.07 5.56 -12.41
CA SER A 124 13.75 6.23 -11.13
C SER A 124 12.27 6.58 -11.09
N THR A 125 11.55 6.18 -10.03
CA THR A 125 10.08 6.36 -9.91
C THR A 125 9.68 6.95 -8.55
N PRO A 126 10.28 8.05 -8.10
CA PRO A 126 10.03 8.61 -6.77
C PRO A 126 8.58 9.09 -6.60
N GLY A 127 8.04 8.89 -5.40
CA GLY A 127 6.70 9.37 -5.03
C GLY A 127 5.54 8.56 -5.62
N THR A 128 5.82 7.33 -6.03
CA THR A 128 4.83 6.35 -6.47
C THR A 128 4.30 5.54 -5.30
N GLU A 129 4.58 4.23 -5.24
CA GLU A 129 4.21 3.39 -4.11
C GLU A 129 5.01 3.78 -2.85
N ALA A 130 6.30 4.11 -3.03
CA ALA A 130 7.16 4.66 -1.99
C ALA A 130 7.75 6.02 -2.40
N PRO A 131 8.19 6.84 -1.41
CA PRO A 131 8.85 8.11 -1.70
C PRO A 131 10.14 7.95 -2.48
N ALA A 132 10.91 6.88 -2.20
CA ALA A 132 12.11 6.48 -2.94
C ALA A 132 11.87 5.08 -3.52
N GLU A 133 11.76 5.00 -4.85
CA GLU A 133 11.45 3.76 -5.56
C GLU A 133 12.09 3.75 -6.94
N MET A 134 12.45 2.57 -7.44
CA MET A 134 13.00 2.36 -8.78
C MET A 134 12.56 1.04 -9.38
N ASN A 135 12.32 1.05 -10.69
CA ASN A 135 12.16 -0.14 -11.51
C ASN A 135 13.50 -0.47 -12.20
N PHE A 136 13.68 -1.71 -12.66
CA PHE A 136 14.86 -2.07 -13.43
C PHE A 136 14.63 -3.24 -14.38
N LEU A 137 15.21 -3.13 -15.57
CA LEU A 137 15.19 -4.17 -16.61
C LEU A 137 16.52 -4.92 -16.62
N PHE A 138 16.45 -6.24 -16.74
CA PHE A 138 17.55 -7.10 -17.15
C PHE A 138 17.43 -7.37 -18.66
N PRO A 139 18.06 -6.55 -19.52
CA PRO A 139 17.78 -6.57 -20.95
C PRO A 139 18.16 -7.87 -21.64
N ASP A 140 19.21 -8.55 -21.16
CA ASP A 140 19.66 -9.83 -21.72
C ASP A 140 18.72 -11.00 -21.38
N HIS A 141 17.80 -10.78 -20.43
CA HIS A 141 16.80 -11.75 -19.99
C HIS A 141 15.36 -11.31 -20.33
N GLY A 142 15.17 -10.11 -20.91
CA GLY A 142 13.84 -9.55 -21.12
C GLY A 142 12.99 -9.45 -19.86
N ALA A 143 13.62 -9.30 -18.68
CA ALA A 143 12.97 -9.38 -17.38
C ALA A 143 12.88 -8.01 -16.71
N LEU A 144 11.67 -7.47 -16.59
CA LEU A 144 11.40 -6.20 -15.92
C LEU A 144 10.97 -6.42 -14.47
N CYS A 145 11.75 -5.89 -13.52
CA CYS A 145 11.29 -5.68 -12.15
C CYS A 145 10.55 -4.34 -12.09
N ILE A 146 9.25 -4.37 -11.78
CA ILE A 146 8.40 -3.18 -11.66
C ILE A 146 8.25 -2.74 -10.20
N ALA A 147 9.18 -3.12 -9.32
CA ALA A 147 9.16 -2.84 -7.89
C ALA A 147 7.79 -3.16 -7.26
N GLU A 148 7.16 -2.20 -6.60
CA GLU A 148 5.77 -2.32 -6.13
C GLU A 148 4.80 -1.43 -6.93
N ASN A 149 5.28 -0.80 -8.00
CA ASN A 149 4.47 0.06 -8.88
C ASN A 149 3.30 -0.70 -9.54
N CYS A 150 3.43 -2.01 -9.77
CA CYS A 150 2.35 -2.86 -10.25
C CYS A 150 2.35 -4.19 -9.48
N THR A 151 1.29 -4.45 -8.73
CA THR A 151 1.03 -5.71 -8.02
C THR A 151 -0.20 -6.42 -8.58
N HIS A 152 -0.44 -7.69 -8.19
CA HIS A 152 -1.62 -8.43 -8.67
C HIS A 152 -2.92 -8.05 -7.96
N THR A 153 -3.00 -6.81 -7.49
CA THR A 153 -4.15 -6.19 -6.83
C THR A 153 -4.10 -4.68 -7.05
N LEU A 154 -5.24 -3.99 -6.91
CA LEU A 154 -5.21 -2.54 -6.76
C LEU A 154 -4.50 -2.19 -5.46
N HIS A 155 -3.37 -1.50 -5.57
CA HIS A 155 -2.63 -1.05 -4.40
C HIS A 155 -3.33 0.14 -3.72
N ASN A 156 -3.09 0.34 -2.43
CA ASN A 156 -3.62 1.51 -1.73
C ASN A 156 -2.80 2.78 -2.05
N ALA A 157 -3.50 3.91 -2.20
CA ALA A 157 -2.88 5.23 -2.31
C ALA A 157 -2.58 5.87 -0.94
N LEU A 158 -3.21 5.36 0.12
CA LEU A 158 -2.94 5.68 1.52
C LEU A 158 -3.24 4.45 2.37
N PRO A 159 -2.21 3.76 2.89
CA PRO A 159 -2.42 2.57 3.71
C PRO A 159 -3.01 2.91 5.07
N PHE A 160 -3.79 2.00 5.64
CA PHE A 160 -4.39 2.18 6.97
C PHE A 160 -3.36 2.29 8.10
N ARG A 161 -2.17 1.68 7.92
CA ARG A 161 -1.05 1.85 8.85
C ARG A 161 -0.58 3.29 8.94
N GLY A 162 -0.70 4.02 7.85
CA GLY A 162 -0.19 5.37 7.68
C GLY A 162 1.01 5.41 6.74
N ALA A 163 1.10 6.43 5.94
CA ALA A 163 2.20 6.82 5.08
C ALA A 163 1.95 8.25 4.58
N GLN A 164 2.89 8.83 3.84
CA GLN A 164 2.58 9.96 2.98
C GLN A 164 1.57 9.54 1.92
N VAL A 165 0.62 10.45 1.58
CA VAL A 165 -0.36 10.15 0.54
C VAL A 165 0.34 10.01 -0.81
N ARG A 166 0.24 8.85 -1.43
CA ARG A 166 0.83 8.52 -2.73
C ARG A 166 0.15 9.27 -3.86
N ASP A 167 0.91 9.62 -4.87
CA ASP A 167 0.40 10.36 -6.04
C ASP A 167 0.00 9.42 -7.17
N THR A 168 -1.28 9.09 -7.26
CA THR A 168 -1.80 8.19 -8.29
C THR A 168 -1.64 8.72 -9.71
N LEU A 169 -1.54 10.06 -9.91
CA LEU A 169 -1.23 10.66 -11.20
C LEU A 169 0.24 10.42 -11.60
N VAL A 170 1.16 10.73 -10.69
CA VAL A 170 2.60 10.51 -10.90
C VAL A 170 2.86 9.02 -11.09
N TRP A 171 2.23 8.17 -10.29
CA TRP A 171 2.30 6.72 -10.41
C TRP A 171 1.90 6.22 -11.81
N SER A 172 0.76 6.68 -12.33
CA SER A 172 0.33 6.33 -13.69
C SER A 172 1.31 6.80 -14.78
N LYS A 173 1.96 7.96 -14.58
CA LYS A 173 2.97 8.48 -15.52
C LYS A 173 4.23 7.63 -15.53
N TYR A 174 4.71 7.17 -14.38
CA TYR A 174 5.91 6.31 -14.33
C TYR A 174 5.64 4.91 -14.88
N ILE A 175 4.42 4.38 -14.75
CA ILE A 175 4.05 3.14 -15.44
C ILE A 175 4.03 3.37 -16.96
N GLN A 176 3.53 4.52 -17.44
CA GLN A 176 3.60 4.86 -18.85
C GLN A 176 5.06 4.98 -19.33
N GLU A 177 5.92 5.66 -18.57
CA GLU A 177 7.34 5.76 -18.90
C GLU A 177 8.00 4.38 -18.96
N ALA A 178 7.68 3.46 -18.03
CA ALA A 178 8.16 2.07 -18.08
C ALA A 178 7.72 1.35 -19.37
N LEU A 179 6.49 1.54 -19.82
CA LEU A 179 5.99 1.00 -21.08
C LEU A 179 6.77 1.60 -22.28
N ASP A 180 7.03 2.90 -22.27
CA ASP A 180 7.73 3.60 -23.36
C ASP A 180 9.19 3.14 -23.49
N ILE A 181 9.88 2.93 -22.37
CA ILE A 181 11.32 2.60 -22.39
C ILE A 181 11.63 1.10 -22.36
N PHE A 182 10.72 0.28 -21.83
CA PHE A 182 10.94 -1.16 -21.62
C PHE A 182 9.94 -2.06 -22.36
N GLY A 183 8.80 -1.55 -22.81
CA GLY A 183 7.70 -2.34 -23.37
C GLY A 183 8.12 -3.30 -24.48
N ASP A 184 8.95 -2.83 -25.43
CA ASP A 184 9.47 -3.63 -26.54
C ASP A 184 10.65 -4.54 -26.15
N ARG A 185 11.18 -4.38 -24.93
CA ARG A 185 12.40 -5.05 -24.44
C ARG A 185 12.13 -6.08 -23.36
N MET A 186 10.91 -6.15 -22.84
CA MET A 186 10.53 -7.11 -21.81
C MET A 186 9.74 -8.28 -22.38
N ASP A 187 10.06 -9.48 -21.92
CA ASP A 187 9.30 -10.71 -22.19
C ASP A 187 8.59 -11.24 -20.92
N LEU A 188 8.95 -10.70 -19.77
CA LEU A 188 8.26 -10.94 -18.51
C LEU A 188 8.34 -9.69 -17.61
N VAL A 189 7.35 -9.55 -16.74
CA VAL A 189 7.33 -8.57 -15.66
C VAL A 189 7.14 -9.27 -14.32
N PHE A 190 7.89 -8.84 -13.30
CA PHE A 190 7.72 -9.29 -11.93
C PHE A 190 7.76 -8.10 -10.97
N SER A 191 7.08 -8.24 -9.85
CA SER A 191 7.05 -7.25 -8.78
C SER A 191 7.60 -7.87 -7.49
N THR A 192 7.75 -7.06 -6.47
CA THR A 192 8.23 -7.49 -5.16
C THR A 192 7.20 -8.31 -4.37
N HIS A 193 5.94 -8.25 -4.79
CA HIS A 193 4.85 -9.09 -4.29
C HIS A 193 4.22 -9.91 -5.41
N ASN A 194 3.65 -11.07 -5.03
CA ASN A 194 2.98 -12.03 -5.90
C ASN A 194 3.94 -12.77 -6.87
N TRP A 195 3.49 -13.13 -8.05
CA TRP A 195 4.21 -13.97 -9.01
C TRP A 195 4.45 -13.23 -10.35
N PRO A 196 5.44 -13.68 -11.15
CA PRO A 196 5.72 -13.05 -12.44
C PRO A 196 4.60 -13.25 -13.47
N ARG A 197 4.55 -12.33 -14.45
CA ARG A 197 3.78 -12.49 -15.68
C ARG A 197 4.71 -12.74 -16.85
N PHE A 198 4.45 -13.80 -17.58
CA PHE A 198 5.24 -14.24 -18.70
C PHE A 198 4.53 -13.91 -20.02
N GLY A 199 5.33 -13.54 -21.04
CA GLY A 199 4.86 -13.13 -22.36
C GLY A 199 4.67 -11.62 -22.45
N ARG A 200 5.28 -11.03 -23.49
CA ARG A 200 5.30 -9.56 -23.72
C ARG A 200 3.89 -8.98 -23.74
N ASP A 201 2.99 -9.54 -24.52
CA ASP A 201 1.65 -8.99 -24.69
C ASP A 201 0.86 -8.97 -23.37
N ASP A 202 1.00 -10.03 -22.55
CA ASP A 202 0.33 -10.08 -21.24
C ASP A 202 0.99 -9.13 -20.24
N ALA A 203 2.32 -8.98 -20.26
CA ALA A 203 3.06 -8.04 -19.45
C ALA A 203 2.70 -6.58 -19.80
N VAL A 204 2.71 -6.22 -21.07
CA VAL A 204 2.30 -4.89 -21.55
C VAL A 204 0.86 -4.59 -21.13
N LYS A 205 -0.06 -5.53 -21.40
CA LYS A 205 -1.46 -5.38 -21.05
C LYS A 205 -1.70 -5.21 -19.55
N TYR A 206 -0.93 -5.92 -18.73
CA TYR A 206 -0.96 -5.80 -17.28
C TYR A 206 -0.54 -4.40 -16.83
N LEU A 207 0.56 -3.86 -17.34
CA LEU A 207 1.03 -2.51 -17.01
C LEU A 207 0.04 -1.44 -17.50
N GLU A 208 -0.50 -1.58 -18.72
CA GLU A 208 -1.53 -0.67 -19.24
C GLU A 208 -2.75 -0.57 -18.33
N LEU A 209 -3.28 -1.71 -17.87
CA LEU A 209 -4.45 -1.75 -17.01
C LEU A 209 -4.17 -1.13 -15.62
N GLN A 210 -2.99 -1.35 -15.06
CA GLN A 210 -2.59 -0.71 -13.80
C GLN A 210 -2.43 0.81 -13.98
N ARG A 211 -1.73 1.27 -15.03
CA ARG A 211 -1.60 2.68 -15.39
C ARG A 211 -2.95 3.37 -15.50
N ASP A 212 -3.85 2.77 -16.28
CA ASP A 212 -5.16 3.34 -16.58
C ASP A 212 -6.06 3.37 -15.34
N LEU A 213 -5.95 2.35 -14.47
CA LEU A 213 -6.70 2.30 -13.22
C LEU A 213 -6.29 3.42 -12.26
N TYR A 214 -4.98 3.63 -12.00
CA TYR A 214 -4.52 4.73 -11.14
C TYR A 214 -4.90 6.09 -11.72
N ARG A 215 -4.78 6.26 -13.04
CA ARG A 215 -5.19 7.47 -13.73
C ARG A 215 -6.69 7.69 -13.63
N TRP A 216 -7.48 6.65 -13.80
CA TRP A 216 -8.94 6.73 -13.72
C TRP A 216 -9.41 7.12 -12.31
N VAL A 217 -8.85 6.49 -11.26
CA VAL A 217 -9.18 6.85 -9.88
C VAL A 217 -8.84 8.32 -9.60
N HIS A 218 -7.68 8.77 -10.05
CA HIS A 218 -7.26 10.17 -9.93
C HIS A 218 -8.26 11.12 -10.63
N ASP A 219 -8.46 10.93 -11.93
CA ASP A 219 -9.23 11.86 -12.76
C ASP A 219 -10.71 11.89 -12.37
N GLN A 220 -11.31 10.74 -12.02
CA GLN A 220 -12.70 10.70 -11.58
C GLN A 220 -12.88 11.35 -10.20
N THR A 221 -11.94 11.16 -9.29
CA THR A 221 -11.99 11.84 -7.99
C THR A 221 -11.91 13.35 -8.17
N LEU A 222 -10.93 13.86 -8.94
CA LEU A 222 -10.81 15.30 -9.20
C LEU A 222 -12.05 15.87 -9.91
N ARG A 223 -12.57 15.17 -10.90
CA ARG A 223 -13.79 15.61 -11.58
C ARG A 223 -14.94 15.83 -10.61
N ARG A 224 -15.17 14.88 -9.70
CA ARG A 224 -16.25 14.96 -8.71
C ARG A 224 -15.98 16.01 -7.63
N MET A 225 -14.72 16.12 -7.16
CA MET A 225 -14.32 17.20 -6.25
C MET A 225 -14.66 18.59 -6.82
N ASN A 226 -14.38 18.80 -8.11
CA ASN A 226 -14.68 20.07 -8.78
C ASN A 226 -16.20 20.30 -8.99
N HIS A 227 -17.01 19.25 -8.85
CA HIS A 227 -18.47 19.37 -8.79
C HIS A 227 -19.00 19.61 -7.36
N GLY A 228 -18.11 19.70 -6.36
CA GLY A 228 -18.47 20.03 -4.98
C GLY A 228 -18.77 18.80 -4.10
N GLU A 229 -18.53 17.57 -4.60
CA GLU A 229 -18.74 16.36 -3.82
C GLU A 229 -17.66 16.20 -2.74
N THR A 230 -18.04 15.74 -1.57
CA THR A 230 -17.13 15.41 -0.47
C THR A 230 -16.42 14.07 -0.70
N GLN A 231 -15.34 13.84 0.05
CA GLN A 231 -14.61 12.56 -0.04
C GLN A 231 -15.50 11.32 0.25
N ARG A 232 -16.53 11.46 1.08
CA ARG A 232 -17.44 10.36 1.43
C ARG A 232 -18.41 10.07 0.28
N GLU A 233 -18.99 11.09 -0.29
CA GLU A 233 -19.89 10.99 -1.44
C GLU A 233 -19.17 10.40 -2.65
N ILE A 234 -17.98 10.91 -2.98
CA ILE A 234 -17.16 10.38 -4.07
C ILE A 234 -16.85 8.89 -3.85
N ALA A 235 -16.44 8.53 -2.64
CA ALA A 235 -16.10 7.14 -2.32
C ALA A 235 -17.31 6.21 -2.42
N GLU A 236 -18.49 6.66 -2.04
CA GLU A 236 -19.73 5.87 -2.10
C GLU A 236 -20.17 5.60 -3.53
N ASP A 237 -20.10 6.61 -4.38
CA ASP A 237 -20.66 6.57 -5.72
C ASP A 237 -19.67 6.07 -6.80
N LEU A 238 -18.37 5.99 -6.47
CA LEU A 238 -17.35 5.60 -7.44
C LEU A 238 -17.37 4.09 -7.67
N VAL A 239 -17.86 3.67 -8.83
CA VAL A 239 -17.96 2.26 -9.21
C VAL A 239 -16.86 1.89 -10.19
N LEU A 240 -16.14 0.79 -9.91
CA LEU A 240 -15.09 0.28 -10.79
C LEU A 240 -15.67 -0.13 -12.15
N PRO A 241 -15.20 0.46 -13.27
CA PRO A 241 -15.67 0.07 -14.62
C PRO A 241 -15.42 -1.40 -14.94
N ASP A 242 -16.29 -1.99 -15.74
CA ASP A 242 -16.21 -3.40 -16.16
C ASP A 242 -14.89 -3.74 -16.87
N CYS A 243 -14.31 -2.79 -17.59
CA CYS A 243 -13.02 -2.99 -18.25
C CYS A 243 -11.88 -3.29 -17.25
N PHE A 244 -12.00 -2.81 -16.02
CA PHE A 244 -11.10 -3.16 -14.92
C PHE A 244 -11.63 -4.33 -14.10
N ALA A 245 -12.92 -4.32 -13.72
CA ALA A 245 -13.51 -5.30 -12.80
C ALA A 245 -13.36 -6.76 -13.25
N ARG A 246 -13.20 -7.00 -14.55
CA ARG A 246 -13.00 -8.35 -15.14
C ARG A 246 -11.59 -8.92 -14.92
N HIS A 247 -10.62 -8.08 -14.52
CA HIS A 247 -9.24 -8.50 -14.32
C HIS A 247 -8.92 -8.59 -12.81
N GLY A 248 -8.36 -9.72 -12.37
CA GLY A 248 -8.04 -9.96 -10.96
C GLY A 248 -7.08 -8.92 -10.37
N HIS A 249 -6.06 -8.55 -11.14
CA HIS A 249 -5.01 -7.62 -10.73
C HIS A 249 -5.44 -6.14 -10.65
N THR A 250 -6.66 -5.81 -11.05
CA THR A 250 -7.24 -4.46 -10.90
C THR A 250 -8.31 -4.39 -9.82
N ARG A 251 -8.57 -5.51 -9.13
CA ARG A 251 -9.54 -5.57 -8.03
C ARG A 251 -8.94 -5.14 -6.69
N GLY A 252 -9.81 -4.71 -5.80
CA GLY A 252 -9.44 -4.21 -4.48
C GLY A 252 -9.28 -5.30 -3.43
N TYR A 253 -8.16 -6.01 -3.42
CA TYR A 253 -7.83 -6.98 -2.38
C TYR A 253 -6.93 -6.39 -1.29
N TYR A 254 -6.14 -5.35 -1.61
CA TYR A 254 -5.27 -4.63 -0.70
C TYR A 254 -5.65 -3.14 -0.59
N GLY A 255 -5.68 -2.41 -1.70
CA GLY A 255 -6.36 -1.13 -1.80
C GLY A 255 -7.82 -1.30 -2.24
N THR A 256 -8.59 -0.22 -2.22
CA THR A 256 -9.92 -0.16 -2.83
C THR A 256 -10.13 1.19 -3.50
N ILE A 257 -11.02 1.24 -4.49
CA ILE A 257 -11.36 2.53 -5.14
C ILE A 257 -11.95 3.53 -4.14
N HIS A 258 -12.75 3.07 -3.16
CA HIS A 258 -13.34 3.90 -2.12
C HIS A 258 -12.27 4.60 -1.26
N HIS A 259 -11.25 3.85 -0.82
CA HIS A 259 -10.18 4.42 0.00
C HIS A 259 -9.19 5.22 -0.82
N ASN A 260 -8.89 4.78 -2.06
CA ASN A 260 -8.02 5.51 -2.96
C ASN A 260 -8.62 6.85 -3.40
N ALA A 261 -9.93 6.93 -3.62
CA ALA A 261 -10.62 8.20 -3.87
C ALA A 261 -10.46 9.17 -2.69
N LYS A 262 -10.65 8.69 -1.44
CA LYS A 262 -10.39 9.50 -0.23
C LYS A 262 -8.93 9.95 -0.13
N ALA A 263 -7.99 9.11 -0.53
CA ALA A 263 -6.57 9.44 -0.54
C ALA A 263 -6.25 10.54 -1.58
N VAL A 264 -6.77 10.43 -2.79
CA VAL A 264 -6.64 11.47 -3.82
C VAL A 264 -7.25 12.80 -3.34
N TYR A 265 -8.46 12.75 -2.77
CA TYR A 265 -9.11 13.93 -2.19
C TYR A 265 -8.22 14.60 -1.14
N GLN A 266 -7.71 13.82 -0.18
CA GLN A 266 -6.85 14.31 0.90
C GLN A 266 -5.55 14.91 0.36
N ARG A 267 -4.98 14.35 -0.70
CA ARG A 267 -3.74 14.85 -1.30
C ARG A 267 -3.89 16.27 -1.85
N TYR A 268 -5.06 16.60 -2.42
CA TYR A 268 -5.30 17.90 -3.05
C TYR A 268 -5.82 18.96 -2.10
N ILE A 269 -6.79 18.62 -1.26
CA ILE A 269 -7.49 19.61 -0.41
C ILE A 269 -7.49 19.28 1.09
N GLY A 270 -6.79 18.21 1.48
CA GLY A 270 -6.60 17.84 2.88
C GLY A 270 -7.80 17.09 3.49
N TRP A 271 -7.82 17.04 4.82
CA TRP A 271 -8.79 16.27 5.61
C TRP A 271 -10.15 16.96 5.79
N TYR A 272 -10.21 18.27 5.65
CA TYR A 272 -11.43 19.03 5.90
C TYR A 272 -12.38 18.96 4.71
N ASP A 273 -13.63 18.59 4.99
CA ASP A 273 -14.68 18.35 3.99
C ASP A 273 -15.57 19.55 3.69
N GLY A 274 -15.26 20.73 4.25
CA GLY A 274 -16.06 21.95 4.11
C GLY A 274 -17.28 22.05 5.05
N ASN A 275 -17.56 20.99 5.84
CA ASN A 275 -18.66 21.02 6.80
C ASN A 275 -18.17 21.61 8.14
N PRO A 276 -18.74 22.75 8.61
CA PRO A 276 -18.35 23.38 9.87
C PRO A 276 -18.40 22.46 11.09
N ALA A 277 -19.29 21.47 11.11
CA ALA A 277 -19.40 20.49 12.19
C ALA A 277 -18.16 19.59 12.30
N ASN A 278 -17.43 19.39 11.21
CA ASN A 278 -16.23 18.57 11.14
C ASN A 278 -14.92 19.38 11.30
N LEU A 279 -15.02 20.73 11.37
CA LEU A 279 -13.82 21.57 11.52
C LEU A 279 -13.22 21.45 12.93
N ASN A 280 -14.06 21.47 13.96
CA ASN A 280 -13.62 21.36 15.36
C ASN A 280 -14.58 20.50 16.18
N PRO A 281 -14.71 19.20 15.86
CA PRO A 281 -15.61 18.31 16.58
C PRO A 281 -15.10 18.05 18.00
N HIS A 282 -16.00 17.65 18.89
CA HIS A 282 -15.61 17.14 20.20
C HIS A 282 -14.70 15.90 20.05
N THR A 283 -13.90 15.62 21.10
CA THR A 283 -13.18 14.35 21.17
C THR A 283 -14.14 13.15 21.11
N PRO A 284 -13.71 11.98 20.62
CA PRO A 284 -14.58 10.80 20.52
C PRO A 284 -15.34 10.49 21.82
N GLU A 285 -14.66 10.57 22.98
CA GLU A 285 -15.30 10.37 24.29
C GLU A 285 -16.38 11.41 24.60
N ALA A 286 -16.04 12.69 24.43
CA ALA A 286 -16.98 13.78 24.73
C ALA A 286 -18.16 13.80 23.76
N SER A 287 -17.93 13.43 22.50
CA SER A 287 -18.95 13.25 21.48
C SER A 287 -19.84 12.05 21.79
N GLY A 288 -19.24 10.90 22.08
CA GLY A 288 -19.93 9.68 22.44
C GLY A 288 -20.91 9.87 23.60
N LYS A 289 -20.46 10.46 24.70
CA LYS A 289 -21.32 10.77 25.87
C LYS A 289 -22.56 11.61 25.50
N ARG A 290 -22.39 12.59 24.62
CA ARG A 290 -23.50 13.45 24.18
C ARG A 290 -24.49 12.71 23.27
N TYR A 291 -23.98 11.96 22.30
CA TYR A 291 -24.84 11.19 21.39
C TYR A 291 -25.57 10.08 22.12
N VAL A 292 -24.92 9.34 23.00
CA VAL A 292 -25.54 8.28 23.81
C VAL A 292 -26.67 8.86 24.67
N ALA A 293 -26.43 10.00 25.36
CA ALA A 293 -27.46 10.67 26.13
C ALA A 293 -28.64 11.14 25.26
N ALA A 294 -28.37 11.72 24.09
CA ALA A 294 -29.40 12.19 23.16
C ALA A 294 -30.22 11.05 22.54
N MET A 295 -29.63 9.86 22.40
CA MET A 295 -30.29 8.67 21.84
C MET A 295 -30.99 7.79 22.90
N GLY A 296 -31.05 8.23 24.15
CA GLY A 296 -31.79 7.53 25.22
C GLY A 296 -30.95 6.56 26.07
N GLY A 297 -29.63 6.67 26.02
CA GLY A 297 -28.70 5.85 26.81
C GLY A 297 -28.07 4.70 26.02
N ALA A 298 -27.00 4.11 26.59
CA ALA A 298 -26.21 3.10 25.93
C ALA A 298 -27.02 1.87 25.50
N ASP A 299 -27.86 1.34 26.40
CA ASP A 299 -28.70 0.17 26.11
C ASP A 299 -29.68 0.41 24.95
N ALA A 300 -30.23 1.64 24.85
CA ALA A 300 -31.12 2.01 23.74
C ALA A 300 -30.37 2.03 22.39
N VAL A 301 -29.13 2.52 22.38
CA VAL A 301 -28.27 2.52 21.18
C VAL A 301 -27.88 1.10 20.79
N VAL A 302 -27.47 0.27 21.74
CA VAL A 302 -27.12 -1.14 21.49
C VAL A 302 -28.31 -1.91 20.93
N LYS A 303 -29.52 -1.67 21.44
CA LYS A 303 -30.73 -2.28 20.87
C LYS A 303 -30.94 -1.88 19.41
N GLN A 304 -30.81 -0.58 19.07
CA GLN A 304 -30.91 -0.11 17.68
C GLN A 304 -29.84 -0.73 16.79
N ALA A 305 -28.62 -0.83 17.29
CA ALA A 305 -27.53 -1.47 16.57
C ALA A 305 -27.81 -2.95 16.31
N HIS A 306 -28.38 -3.67 17.28
CA HIS A 306 -28.80 -5.06 17.11
C HIS A 306 -29.91 -5.22 16.05
N ASP A 307 -30.88 -4.30 16.03
CA ASP A 307 -31.94 -4.28 15.00
C ASP A 307 -31.35 -4.03 13.60
N ALA A 308 -30.31 -3.18 13.48
CA ALA A 308 -29.59 -2.95 12.25
C ALA A 308 -28.75 -4.17 11.84
N PHE A 309 -28.08 -4.80 12.78
CA PHE A 309 -27.32 -6.05 12.56
C PHE A 309 -28.19 -7.14 11.96
N THR A 310 -29.39 -7.35 12.53
CA THR A 310 -30.34 -8.35 12.04
C THR A 310 -30.79 -8.08 10.59
N LYS A 311 -30.75 -6.83 10.15
CA LYS A 311 -31.06 -6.41 8.76
C LYS A 311 -29.85 -6.45 7.83
N GLY A 312 -28.67 -6.76 8.34
CA GLY A 312 -27.41 -6.75 7.56
C GLY A 312 -26.81 -5.34 7.33
N ASP A 313 -27.28 -4.32 8.04
CA ASP A 313 -26.75 -2.95 7.94
C ASP A 313 -25.55 -2.75 8.90
N TYR A 314 -24.47 -3.47 8.62
CA TYR A 314 -23.27 -3.48 9.47
C TYR A 314 -22.55 -2.14 9.55
N ARG A 315 -22.65 -1.29 8.52
CA ARG A 315 -22.08 0.08 8.56
C ARG A 315 -22.77 0.90 9.62
N TRP A 316 -24.11 0.89 9.66
CA TRP A 316 -24.88 1.61 10.66
C TRP A 316 -24.66 1.05 12.06
N VAL A 317 -24.50 -0.26 12.21
CA VAL A 317 -24.10 -0.90 13.49
C VAL A 317 -22.81 -0.26 14.02
N THR A 318 -21.77 -0.19 13.21
CA THR A 318 -20.49 0.38 13.65
C THR A 318 -20.55 1.86 13.94
N GLU A 319 -21.34 2.64 13.18
CA GLU A 319 -21.56 4.08 13.44
C GLU A 319 -22.27 4.33 14.76
N LEU A 320 -23.34 3.57 15.06
CA LEU A 320 -24.05 3.65 16.33
C LEU A 320 -23.17 3.26 17.51
N LEU A 321 -22.55 2.08 17.44
CA LEU A 321 -21.74 1.54 18.52
C LEU A 321 -20.46 2.33 18.78
N ASN A 322 -19.91 3.02 17.78
CA ASN A 322 -18.81 3.94 17.96
C ASN A 322 -19.06 4.94 19.09
N HIS A 323 -20.29 5.45 19.23
CA HIS A 323 -20.64 6.37 20.30
C HIS A 323 -20.67 5.69 21.67
N VAL A 324 -21.15 4.45 21.75
CA VAL A 324 -21.24 3.69 23.02
C VAL A 324 -19.85 3.28 23.51
N VAL A 325 -19.00 2.72 22.65
CA VAL A 325 -17.66 2.26 23.05
C VAL A 325 -16.74 3.38 23.50
N PHE A 326 -16.97 4.62 23.03
CA PHE A 326 -16.25 5.77 23.53
C PHE A 326 -16.88 6.42 24.76
N ALA A 327 -18.21 6.34 24.91
CA ALA A 327 -18.90 6.84 26.11
C ALA A 327 -18.71 5.92 27.32
N GLU A 328 -18.82 4.62 27.09
CA GLU A 328 -18.79 3.56 28.08
C GLU A 328 -17.89 2.40 27.60
N PRO A 329 -16.54 2.53 27.70
CA PRO A 329 -15.60 1.57 27.12
C PRO A 329 -15.75 0.14 27.63
N GLU A 330 -16.33 -0.03 28.84
CA GLU A 330 -16.55 -1.35 29.46
C GLU A 330 -17.93 -1.96 29.14
N HIS A 331 -18.71 -1.33 28.25
CA HIS A 331 -20.02 -1.85 27.88
C HIS A 331 -19.89 -3.12 27.02
N GLU A 332 -20.00 -4.28 27.64
CA GLU A 332 -19.71 -5.58 27.04
C GLU A 332 -20.54 -5.84 25.76
N GLY A 333 -21.87 -5.61 25.83
CA GLY A 333 -22.76 -5.84 24.68
C GLY A 333 -22.40 -4.98 23.45
N ALA A 334 -21.96 -3.73 23.65
CA ALA A 334 -21.53 -2.87 22.55
C ALA A 334 -20.23 -3.38 21.93
N ARG A 335 -19.25 -3.77 22.75
CA ARG A 335 -17.95 -4.30 22.29
C ARG A 335 -18.11 -5.58 21.49
N LEU A 336 -18.92 -6.52 21.99
CA LEU A 336 -19.18 -7.80 21.32
C LEU A 336 -19.92 -7.63 19.99
N LEU A 337 -20.92 -6.73 19.96
CA LEU A 337 -21.67 -6.52 18.72
C LEU A 337 -20.87 -5.73 17.68
N GLN A 338 -19.92 -4.91 18.10
CA GLN A 338 -19.05 -4.16 17.19
C GLN A 338 -17.95 -5.02 16.58
N ALA A 339 -17.46 -6.04 17.29
CA ALA A 339 -16.42 -6.98 16.83
C ALA A 339 -16.96 -7.96 15.79
#